data_50193e7213fa7c5676f150525c200d7f
#
_entry.id   50193e7213fa7c5676f150525c200d7f
#
_cell.length_a   1.000
_cell.length_b   1.000
_cell.length_c   1.000
_cell.angle_alpha   90.00
_cell.angle_beta   90.00
_cell.angle_gamma   90.00
#
_symmetry.space_group_name_H-M   'P 1'
#
loop_
_entity.id
_entity.type
_entity.pdbx_description
1 polymer ?
#
loop_
_entity_poly.entity_id
_entity_poly.type
_entity_poly.pdbx_seq_one_letter_code
_entity_poly.pdbx_strand_id
1 'polypeptide(L)'
;MAKISKSYSCTSCGLVTNKWAGRCDGCGDWNTIHESKALSNGPQKVSIGIEKGEKILLSDLLPSSKNLSYSKSGIAEFDRVLGKGLVSSAAILLSGDPGIGKSTILLQAAARFGEAGLKVLYISGEEAASQVKLRAKRLGLSTAPIRLGSETNLRNILTTFEDEEPNLVIIDSIQTIWADTVDSAPGSVSQVRSAAFELTNYAKRTGAAVIMVGHVTKDGQIAGPRVVEHMVDTVLHFEGERGHQFRILRAVKNRFGPVDEIGVFEMASEGLAQVKNPSELFLSERGKNIPGSVVFAGIEGTRPILVEFQALVTPSTLGQPRRNVIGWDGNRLSMVLAVLESRCGISFANHDVYLNIAGGIKINEPAADLAVAAAIFSAKEDIIFPINTVFFGEISLSGAVRQVSQVDNRLKEAQTLGFSEAITAPRNKKKPKDGINIRETVNLRDFVNMMHKYKGSTEGLGDGKP
;
A
#
# COMPACT_ATOMS: atom_id res chain seq x y z
N MET A 1 10.65 -3.23 -52.93
CA MET A 1 11.98 -3.46 -52.31
C MET A 1 12.45 -2.17 -51.70
N ALA A 2 12.34 -2.01 -50.37
CA ALA A 2 12.84 -0.82 -49.67
C ALA A 2 14.37 -0.93 -49.56
N LYS A 3 15.10 0.03 -50.10
CA LYS A 3 16.55 0.12 -49.98
C LYS A 3 16.90 0.29 -48.49
N ILE A 4 17.68 -0.63 -47.96
CA ILE A 4 18.34 -0.51 -46.66
C ILE A 4 19.22 0.76 -46.75
N SER A 5 18.89 1.83 -46.04
CA SER A 5 19.70 3.02 -45.96
C SER A 5 20.88 2.73 -45.05
N LYS A 6 22.08 2.63 -45.58
CA LYS A 6 23.32 2.54 -44.82
C LYS A 6 23.55 3.86 -44.09
N SER A 7 23.87 3.79 -42.80
CA SER A 7 24.32 4.94 -42.01
C SER A 7 25.82 4.85 -41.76
N TYR A 8 26.47 6.00 -41.72
CA TYR A 8 27.90 6.12 -41.50
C TYR A 8 28.16 7.06 -40.33
N SER A 9 29.09 6.74 -39.46
CA SER A 9 29.48 7.60 -38.33
C SER A 9 30.97 7.94 -38.36
N CYS A 10 31.26 9.16 -37.97
CA CYS A 10 32.64 9.64 -37.81
C CYS A 10 33.21 9.16 -36.47
N THR A 11 34.38 8.52 -36.46
CA THR A 11 35.05 8.04 -35.23
C THR A 11 35.69 9.17 -34.43
N SER A 12 35.92 10.34 -35.01
CA SER A 12 36.53 11.48 -34.32
C SER A 12 35.51 12.41 -33.64
N CYS A 13 34.33 12.65 -34.25
CA CYS A 13 33.36 13.62 -33.71
C CYS A 13 31.94 13.06 -33.53
N GLY A 14 31.70 11.81 -33.89
CA GLY A 14 30.39 11.15 -33.74
C GLY A 14 29.32 11.58 -34.74
N LEU A 15 29.61 12.46 -35.71
CA LEU A 15 28.64 12.88 -36.73
C LEU A 15 28.13 11.68 -37.50
N VAL A 16 26.79 11.51 -37.60
CA VAL A 16 26.12 10.45 -38.36
C VAL A 16 25.64 11.00 -39.68
N THR A 17 25.97 10.33 -40.80
CA THR A 17 25.57 10.70 -42.16
C THR A 17 24.97 9.52 -42.90
N ASN A 18 24.10 9.81 -43.89
CA ASN A 18 23.49 8.78 -44.74
C ASN A 18 24.33 8.42 -45.99
N LYS A 19 25.51 9.08 -46.13
CA LYS A 19 26.42 8.83 -47.23
C LYS A 19 27.84 8.75 -46.74
N TRP A 20 28.60 7.84 -47.29
CA TRP A 20 30.03 7.79 -47.04
C TRP A 20 30.72 8.98 -47.69
N ALA A 21 31.63 9.66 -47.00
CA ALA A 21 32.49 10.69 -47.49
C ALA A 21 33.92 10.46 -47.01
N GLY A 22 34.93 10.74 -47.82
CA GLY A 22 36.32 10.58 -47.40
C GLY A 22 36.78 11.60 -46.36
N ARG A 23 36.05 12.71 -46.18
CA ARG A 23 36.27 13.76 -45.19
C ARG A 23 34.99 14.01 -44.41
N CYS A 24 35.10 14.14 -43.08
CA CYS A 24 33.95 14.43 -42.22
C CYS A 24 33.54 15.91 -42.32
N ASP A 25 32.26 16.17 -42.61
CA ASP A 25 31.71 17.53 -42.69
C ASP A 25 31.60 18.21 -41.28
N GLY A 26 31.66 17.44 -40.19
CA GLY A 26 31.57 17.96 -38.83
C GLY A 26 32.91 18.38 -38.24
N CYS A 27 33.94 17.52 -38.34
CA CYS A 27 35.27 17.84 -37.77
C CYS A 27 36.36 18.09 -38.80
N GLY A 28 36.10 17.85 -40.10
CA GLY A 28 37.05 18.04 -41.16
C GLY A 28 38.11 16.95 -41.31
N ASP A 29 38.12 15.93 -40.49
CA ASP A 29 39.11 14.85 -40.51
C ASP A 29 38.90 13.90 -41.69
N TRP A 30 39.99 13.39 -42.24
CA TRP A 30 40.00 12.45 -43.36
C TRP A 30 39.94 10.99 -42.86
N ASN A 31 39.25 10.13 -43.61
CA ASN A 31 39.16 8.67 -43.37
C ASN A 31 38.59 8.26 -41.99
N THR A 32 37.75 9.12 -41.40
CA THR A 32 37.14 8.86 -40.07
C THR A 32 35.69 8.40 -40.17
N ILE A 33 35.11 8.35 -41.37
CA ILE A 33 33.73 7.95 -41.60
C ILE A 33 33.68 6.44 -41.91
N HIS A 34 33.06 5.68 -41.00
CA HIS A 34 32.91 4.22 -41.14
C HIS A 34 31.42 3.85 -41.20
N GLU A 35 31.10 2.76 -41.90
CA GLU A 35 29.74 2.20 -41.90
C GLU A 35 29.37 1.78 -40.47
N SER A 36 28.40 2.47 -39.87
CA SER A 36 27.88 2.08 -38.58
C SER A 36 26.91 0.93 -38.78
N LYS A 37 27.12 -0.21 -38.09
CA LYS A 37 26.08 -1.19 -37.93
C LYS A 37 24.96 -0.50 -37.16
N ALA A 38 23.85 -0.17 -37.82
CA ALA A 38 22.72 0.42 -37.18
C ALA A 38 22.26 -0.53 -36.07
N LEU A 39 22.47 -0.10 -34.82
CA LEU A 39 21.74 -0.68 -33.71
C LEU A 39 20.26 -0.34 -34.01
N SER A 40 19.45 -1.37 -34.21
CA SER A 40 18.02 -1.21 -34.51
C SER A 40 17.35 -0.58 -33.31
N ASN A 41 17.17 0.75 -33.37
CA ASN A 41 16.46 1.51 -32.37
C ASN A 41 14.95 1.24 -32.54
N GLY A 42 14.41 0.40 -31.70
CA GLY A 42 12.99 0.09 -31.60
C GLY A 42 12.52 -1.14 -32.38
N PRO A 43 11.30 -1.62 -32.14
CA PRO A 43 10.75 -2.75 -32.87
C PRO A 43 10.67 -2.39 -34.36
N GLN A 44 11.48 -3.08 -35.15
CA GLN A 44 11.36 -2.99 -36.62
C GLN A 44 9.91 -3.36 -36.97
N LYS A 45 9.26 -2.56 -37.78
CA LYS A 45 8.01 -2.95 -38.44
C LYS A 45 8.31 -4.07 -39.46
N VAL A 46 8.63 -5.25 -38.94
CA VAL A 46 8.70 -6.47 -39.73
C VAL A 46 7.27 -6.92 -39.93
N SER A 47 6.85 -7.08 -41.17
CA SER A 47 5.54 -7.63 -41.48
C SER A 47 5.45 -9.02 -40.85
N ILE A 48 4.51 -9.21 -39.94
CA ILE A 48 4.23 -10.49 -39.29
C ILE A 48 3.98 -11.50 -40.42
N GLY A 49 4.87 -12.50 -40.59
CA GLY A 49 4.65 -13.62 -41.49
C GLY A 49 5.81 -14.01 -42.45
N ILE A 50 6.96 -13.32 -42.44
CA ILE A 50 8.08 -13.62 -43.36
C ILE A 50 9.20 -14.44 -42.71
N GLU A 51 9.41 -14.29 -41.37
CA GLU A 51 10.37 -15.12 -40.64
C GLU A 51 9.69 -15.84 -39.48
N LYS A 52 9.96 -17.16 -39.37
CA LYS A 52 9.50 -17.93 -38.20
C LYS A 52 10.26 -17.48 -36.97
N GLY A 53 9.53 -16.96 -35.98
CA GLY A 53 10.10 -16.71 -34.65
C GLY A 53 10.52 -18.01 -33.95
N GLU A 54 11.26 -17.88 -32.83
CA GLU A 54 11.60 -19.02 -32.00
C GLU A 54 10.36 -19.62 -31.32
N LYS A 55 10.35 -20.97 -31.20
CA LYS A 55 9.27 -21.67 -30.51
C LYS A 55 9.30 -21.31 -29.02
N ILE A 56 8.13 -20.88 -28.49
CA ILE A 56 7.95 -20.68 -27.06
C ILE A 56 7.83 -22.04 -26.36
N LEU A 57 8.37 -22.12 -25.15
CA LEU A 57 8.12 -23.23 -24.24
C LEU A 57 6.68 -23.14 -23.71
N LEU A 58 5.90 -24.16 -24.00
CA LEU A 58 4.56 -24.33 -23.46
C LEU A 58 4.64 -25.23 -22.22
N SER A 59 3.93 -24.86 -21.16
CA SER A 59 3.76 -25.70 -19.97
C SER A 59 2.30 -26.04 -19.74
N ASP A 60 2.01 -27.25 -19.29
CA ASP A 60 0.68 -27.66 -18.93
C ASP A 60 0.24 -27.04 -17.60
N LEU A 61 -1.08 -26.80 -17.43
CA LEU A 61 -1.68 -26.36 -16.15
C LEU A 61 -1.70 -27.47 -15.09
N LEU A 62 -1.36 -28.70 -15.47
CA LEU A 62 -1.24 -29.80 -14.49
C LEU A 62 -0.17 -29.46 -13.46
N PRO A 63 -0.39 -29.82 -12.17
CA PRO A 63 0.57 -29.52 -11.11
C PRO A 63 1.92 -30.15 -11.46
N SER A 64 2.83 -29.36 -11.97
CA SER A 64 4.24 -29.76 -12.01
C SER A 64 4.75 -29.78 -10.56
N SER A 65 5.59 -30.71 -10.20
CA SER A 65 6.18 -30.88 -8.87
C SER A 65 7.00 -29.68 -8.37
N LYS A 66 7.15 -28.62 -9.16
CA LYS A 66 7.71 -27.33 -8.75
C LYS A 66 6.58 -26.42 -8.25
N ASN A 67 6.17 -26.62 -6.99
CA ASN A 67 5.37 -25.64 -6.27
C ASN A 67 6.13 -24.31 -6.23
N LEU A 68 5.43 -23.19 -6.42
CA LEU A 68 5.97 -21.84 -6.14
C LEU A 68 6.62 -21.86 -4.76
N SER A 69 7.92 -21.60 -4.69
CA SER A 69 8.62 -21.54 -3.41
C SER A 69 8.35 -20.17 -2.77
N TYR A 70 7.86 -20.20 -1.53
CA TYR A 70 7.70 -19.03 -0.69
C TYR A 70 8.84 -18.98 0.32
N SER A 71 9.56 -17.87 0.33
CA SER A 71 10.59 -17.59 1.34
C SER A 71 10.04 -16.63 2.38
N LYS A 72 10.05 -17.00 3.65
CA LYS A 72 9.60 -16.15 4.75
C LYS A 72 10.74 -15.25 5.21
N SER A 73 10.44 -13.98 5.44
CA SER A 73 11.38 -13.05 6.07
C SER A 73 11.49 -13.26 7.58
N GLY A 74 10.49 -13.92 8.20
CA GLY A 74 10.37 -14.01 9.66
C GLY A 74 9.82 -12.72 10.30
N ILE A 75 9.54 -11.69 9.50
CA ILE A 75 8.78 -10.50 9.92
C ILE A 75 7.32 -10.77 9.55
N ALA A 76 6.52 -11.24 10.52
CA ALA A 76 5.17 -11.76 10.24
C ALA A 76 4.26 -10.74 9.56
N GLU A 77 4.37 -9.47 9.92
CA GLU A 77 3.60 -8.38 9.33
C GLU A 77 4.03 -8.08 7.87
N PHE A 78 5.31 -8.28 7.54
CA PHE A 78 5.81 -8.15 6.16
C PHE A 78 5.41 -9.36 5.30
N ASP A 79 5.57 -10.57 5.84
CA ASP A 79 5.18 -11.81 5.15
C ASP A 79 3.68 -11.88 4.88
N ARG A 80 2.85 -11.36 5.80
CA ARG A 80 1.39 -11.25 5.63
C ARG A 80 1.02 -10.46 4.39
N VAL A 81 1.60 -9.28 4.22
CA VAL A 81 1.31 -8.38 3.10
C VAL A 81 1.77 -8.97 1.77
N LEU A 82 2.82 -9.78 1.77
CA LEU A 82 3.25 -10.57 0.61
C LEU A 82 2.33 -11.78 0.32
N GLY A 83 1.42 -12.11 1.24
CA GLY A 83 0.47 -13.21 1.12
C GLY A 83 0.89 -14.48 1.84
N LYS A 84 2.11 -14.93 1.79
CA LYS A 84 2.71 -16.07 2.54
C LYS A 84 4.22 -15.95 2.65
N GLY A 85 4.79 -14.87 2.12
CA GLY A 85 6.21 -14.65 1.99
C GLY A 85 6.61 -14.25 0.57
N LEU A 86 7.89 -14.09 0.35
CA LEU A 86 8.48 -13.72 -0.92
C LEU A 86 8.39 -14.86 -1.92
N VAL A 87 7.81 -14.61 -3.08
CA VAL A 87 7.70 -15.59 -4.17
C VAL A 87 8.90 -15.43 -5.10
N SER A 88 9.49 -16.55 -5.52
CA SER A 88 10.52 -16.55 -6.56
C SER A 88 9.99 -15.98 -7.88
N SER A 89 10.83 -15.30 -8.65
CA SER A 89 10.47 -14.59 -9.89
C SER A 89 9.51 -13.39 -9.70
N ALA A 90 9.15 -13.01 -8.47
CA ALA A 90 8.25 -11.90 -8.23
C ALA A 90 8.94 -10.56 -8.46
N ALA A 91 8.28 -9.67 -9.19
CA ALA A 91 8.62 -8.25 -9.25
C ALA A 91 7.67 -7.47 -8.33
N ILE A 92 8.24 -6.77 -7.37
CA ILE A 92 7.51 -6.08 -6.30
C ILE A 92 7.87 -4.60 -6.32
N LEU A 93 6.87 -3.72 -6.25
CA LEU A 93 7.06 -2.28 -6.03
C LEU A 93 6.68 -1.94 -4.60
N LEU A 94 7.59 -1.33 -3.85
CA LEU A 94 7.30 -0.70 -2.56
C LEU A 94 7.25 0.81 -2.74
N SER A 95 6.07 1.39 -2.63
CA SER A 95 5.82 2.83 -2.76
C SER A 95 5.50 3.48 -1.41
N GLY A 96 5.55 4.79 -1.33
CA GLY A 96 5.19 5.57 -0.14
C GLY A 96 5.99 6.86 -0.03
N ASP A 97 5.61 7.73 0.89
CA ASP A 97 6.20 9.05 1.09
C ASP A 97 7.70 8.98 1.41
N PRO A 98 8.49 9.99 1.02
CA PRO A 98 9.89 10.11 1.44
C PRO A 98 9.99 10.16 2.98
N GLY A 99 10.94 9.38 3.53
CA GLY A 99 11.19 9.33 4.97
C GLY A 99 10.19 8.49 5.79
N ILE A 100 9.22 7.80 5.15
CA ILE A 100 8.24 6.94 5.85
C ILE A 100 8.86 5.68 6.50
N GLY A 101 10.03 5.23 6.01
CA GLY A 101 10.71 4.03 6.52
C GLY A 101 10.90 2.90 5.49
N LYS A 102 10.66 3.14 4.18
CA LYS A 102 10.80 2.12 3.12
C LYS A 102 12.16 1.42 3.14
N SER A 103 13.25 2.20 3.08
CA SER A 103 14.62 1.66 3.11
C SER A 103 14.94 0.96 4.42
N THR A 104 14.31 1.37 5.54
CA THR A 104 14.49 0.73 6.84
C THR A 104 13.88 -0.66 6.86
N ILE A 105 12.59 -0.79 6.49
CA ILE A 105 11.92 -2.10 6.46
C ILE A 105 12.58 -3.05 5.46
N LEU A 106 13.01 -2.55 4.30
CA LEU A 106 13.67 -3.39 3.31
C LEU A 106 15.05 -3.84 3.74
N LEU A 107 15.82 -3.01 4.44
CA LEU A 107 17.10 -3.41 4.99
C LEU A 107 16.94 -4.48 6.09
N GLN A 108 15.92 -4.34 6.95
CA GLN A 108 15.57 -5.35 7.95
C GLN A 108 15.10 -6.66 7.29
N ALA A 109 14.24 -6.58 6.28
CA ALA A 109 13.78 -7.76 5.53
C ALA A 109 14.92 -8.44 4.77
N ALA A 110 15.80 -7.65 4.12
CA ALA A 110 16.98 -8.15 3.43
C ALA A 110 17.88 -8.97 4.36
N ALA A 111 18.15 -8.43 5.57
CA ALA A 111 18.94 -9.12 6.58
C ALA A 111 18.33 -10.47 6.97
N ARG A 112 17.05 -10.49 7.23
CA ARG A 112 16.31 -11.70 7.59
C ARG A 112 16.28 -12.74 6.46
N PHE A 113 16.09 -12.32 5.22
CA PHE A 113 16.17 -13.23 4.07
C PHE A 113 17.59 -13.78 3.89
N GLY A 114 18.61 -12.95 4.10
CA GLY A 114 20.00 -13.41 4.08
C GLY A 114 20.31 -14.43 5.19
N GLU A 115 19.86 -14.17 6.42
CA GLU A 115 19.96 -15.10 7.56
C GLU A 115 19.22 -16.42 7.28
N ALA A 116 18.13 -16.37 6.51
CA ALA A 116 17.41 -17.56 6.05
C ALA A 116 18.08 -18.29 4.88
N GLY A 117 19.29 -17.85 4.44
CA GLY A 117 20.11 -18.50 3.43
C GLY A 117 19.88 -18.01 2.00
N LEU A 118 19.10 -16.95 1.76
CA LEU A 118 19.00 -16.36 0.43
C LEU A 118 20.23 -15.50 0.13
N LYS A 119 20.69 -15.55 -1.10
CA LYS A 119 21.71 -14.63 -1.61
C LYS A 119 21.05 -13.29 -1.94
N VAL A 120 21.23 -12.31 -1.06
CA VAL A 120 20.57 -11.00 -1.14
C VAL A 120 21.52 -9.94 -1.62
N LEU A 121 21.10 -9.18 -2.65
CA LEU A 121 21.81 -8.04 -3.19
C LEU A 121 20.98 -6.77 -2.98
N TYR A 122 21.56 -5.78 -2.31
CA TYR A 122 20.93 -4.48 -2.08
C TYR A 122 21.70 -3.43 -2.88
N ILE A 123 21.04 -2.82 -3.88
CA ILE A 123 21.58 -1.76 -4.71
C ILE A 123 20.95 -0.43 -4.30
N SER A 124 21.78 0.49 -3.84
CA SER A 124 21.38 1.86 -3.54
C SER A 124 21.76 2.78 -4.70
N GLY A 125 20.79 3.52 -5.21
CA GLY A 125 21.02 4.58 -6.18
C GLY A 125 20.97 5.98 -5.57
N GLU A 126 20.57 6.11 -4.29
CA GLU A 126 20.45 7.39 -3.59
C GLU A 126 21.56 7.61 -2.57
N GLU A 127 21.96 6.56 -1.89
CA GLU A 127 22.91 6.62 -0.79
C GLU A 127 24.20 5.86 -1.12
N ALA A 128 25.31 6.38 -0.67
CA ALA A 128 26.59 5.67 -0.73
C ALA A 128 26.54 4.42 0.16
N ALA A 129 27.28 3.37 -0.21
CA ALA A 129 27.35 2.12 0.57
C ALA A 129 27.75 2.32 2.05
N SER A 130 28.57 3.34 2.35
CA SER A 130 28.94 3.72 3.72
C SER A 130 27.75 4.22 4.54
N GLN A 131 26.82 4.97 3.94
CA GLN A 131 25.63 5.48 4.60
C GLN A 131 24.64 4.34 4.89
N VAL A 132 24.46 3.43 3.92
CA VAL A 132 23.64 2.21 4.13
C VAL A 132 24.23 1.35 5.25
N LYS A 133 25.58 1.17 5.30
CA LYS A 133 26.27 0.46 6.39
C LYS A 133 26.06 1.12 7.75
N LEU A 134 26.10 2.46 7.82
CA LEU A 134 25.83 3.21 9.06
C LEU A 134 24.40 2.98 9.54
N ARG A 135 23.43 2.98 8.61
CA ARG A 135 22.04 2.64 8.91
C ARG A 135 21.92 1.20 9.41
N ALA A 136 22.55 0.23 8.72
CA ALA A 136 22.58 -1.17 9.14
C ALA A 136 23.12 -1.32 10.57
N LYS A 137 24.20 -0.58 10.90
CA LYS A 137 24.77 -0.57 12.27
C LYS A 137 23.76 -0.08 13.31
N ARG A 138 23.05 1.00 13.02
CA ARG A 138 22.02 1.54 13.93
C ARG A 138 20.86 0.55 14.15
N LEU A 139 20.53 -0.24 13.13
CA LEU A 139 19.50 -1.27 13.16
C LEU A 139 19.96 -2.62 13.74
N GLY A 140 21.20 -2.71 14.23
CA GLY A 140 21.76 -3.97 14.74
C GLY A 140 22.05 -5.03 13.65
N LEU A 141 22.17 -4.63 12.39
CA LEU A 141 22.29 -5.52 11.23
C LEU A 141 23.71 -5.59 10.65
N SER A 142 24.74 -5.23 11.41
CA SER A 142 26.13 -5.12 10.92
C SER A 142 26.72 -6.42 10.42
N THR A 143 26.22 -7.56 10.87
CA THR A 143 26.70 -8.90 10.52
C THR A 143 25.77 -9.64 9.57
N ALA A 144 24.71 -8.97 9.09
CA ALA A 144 23.75 -9.60 8.18
C ALA A 144 24.42 -10.00 6.85
N PRO A 145 24.16 -11.21 6.34
CA PRO A 145 24.77 -11.72 5.11
C PRO A 145 24.12 -11.17 3.85
N ILE A 146 24.20 -9.84 3.68
CA ILE A 146 23.72 -9.11 2.50
C ILE A 146 24.87 -8.43 1.79
N ARG A 147 24.83 -8.39 0.46
CA ARG A 147 25.81 -7.66 -0.36
C ARG A 147 25.23 -6.30 -0.76
N LEU A 148 26.03 -5.25 -0.56
CA LEU A 148 25.64 -3.88 -0.85
C LEU A 148 26.38 -3.36 -2.06
N GLY A 149 25.68 -2.75 -3.02
CA GLY A 149 26.21 -2.01 -4.14
C GLY A 149 25.67 -0.57 -4.14
N SER A 150 26.46 0.37 -4.65
CA SER A 150 26.02 1.73 -4.97
C SER A 150 26.24 1.95 -6.45
N GLU A 151 25.16 1.92 -7.24
CA GLU A 151 25.20 2.03 -8.69
C GLU A 151 23.84 2.53 -9.22
N THR A 152 23.87 3.30 -10.32
CA THR A 152 22.69 3.85 -10.98
C THR A 152 22.59 3.44 -12.45
N ASN A 153 23.67 2.96 -13.06
CA ASN A 153 23.65 2.45 -14.43
C ASN A 153 23.05 1.05 -14.48
N LEU A 154 21.93 0.90 -15.15
CA LEU A 154 21.20 -0.37 -15.26
C LEU A 154 22.03 -1.49 -15.87
N ARG A 155 22.87 -1.20 -16.85
CA ARG A 155 23.73 -2.20 -17.50
C ARG A 155 24.74 -2.80 -16.49
N ASN A 156 25.39 -1.96 -15.70
CA ASN A 156 26.34 -2.40 -14.66
C ASN A 156 25.62 -3.25 -13.60
N ILE A 157 24.41 -2.83 -13.22
CA ILE A 157 23.55 -3.55 -12.28
C ILE A 157 23.22 -4.95 -12.80
N LEU A 158 22.74 -5.05 -14.05
CA LEU A 158 22.37 -6.34 -14.65
C LEU A 158 23.57 -7.26 -14.86
N THR A 159 24.73 -6.72 -15.26
CA THR A 159 25.98 -7.50 -15.36
C THR A 159 26.36 -8.07 -13.99
N THR A 160 26.28 -7.26 -12.93
CA THR A 160 26.54 -7.73 -11.56
C THR A 160 25.56 -8.83 -11.14
N PHE A 161 24.31 -8.76 -11.56
CA PHE A 161 23.32 -9.80 -11.28
C PHE A 161 23.64 -11.13 -11.99
N GLU A 162 24.16 -11.08 -13.20
CA GLU A 162 24.57 -12.28 -13.94
C GLU A 162 25.78 -12.97 -13.26
N ASP A 163 26.73 -12.20 -12.73
CA ASP A 163 27.88 -12.73 -12.02
C ASP A 163 27.54 -13.26 -10.62
N GLU A 164 26.62 -12.57 -9.94
CA GLU A 164 26.29 -12.86 -8.55
C GLU A 164 25.17 -13.90 -8.38
N GLU A 165 24.31 -14.09 -9.36
CA GLU A 165 23.14 -14.98 -9.31
C GLU A 165 22.32 -14.85 -8.00
N PRO A 166 21.82 -13.65 -7.65
CA PRO A 166 21.08 -13.43 -6.42
C PRO A 166 19.70 -14.13 -6.43
N ASN A 167 19.23 -14.52 -5.23
CA ASN A 167 17.85 -14.98 -5.05
C ASN A 167 16.89 -13.80 -4.83
N LEU A 168 17.37 -12.72 -4.22
CA LEU A 168 16.63 -11.48 -3.96
C LEU A 168 17.50 -10.28 -4.30
N VAL A 169 16.90 -9.37 -5.05
CA VAL A 169 17.49 -8.05 -5.37
C VAL A 169 16.57 -6.96 -4.81
N ILE A 170 17.16 -5.95 -4.19
CA ILE A 170 16.49 -4.74 -3.75
C ILE A 170 17.12 -3.55 -4.46
N ILE A 171 16.30 -2.73 -5.12
CA ILE A 171 16.68 -1.47 -5.80
C ILE A 171 16.10 -0.29 -5.03
N ASP A 172 16.94 0.53 -4.44
CA ASP A 172 16.54 1.69 -3.62
C ASP A 172 17.22 2.99 -4.10
N SER A 173 16.58 3.80 -4.98
CA SER A 173 15.25 3.66 -5.57
C SER A 173 15.28 3.48 -7.09
N ILE A 174 14.14 3.07 -7.66
CA ILE A 174 14.01 2.90 -9.12
C ILE A 174 14.14 4.24 -9.88
N GLN A 175 13.85 5.37 -9.24
CA GLN A 175 13.93 6.69 -9.85
C GLN A 175 15.34 7.14 -10.18
N THR A 176 16.34 6.62 -9.50
CA THR A 176 17.74 6.97 -9.73
C THR A 176 18.40 6.10 -10.79
N ILE A 177 17.77 4.97 -11.15
CA ILE A 177 18.32 4.05 -12.15
C ILE A 177 18.09 4.61 -13.56
N TRP A 178 19.11 4.52 -14.38
CA TRP A 178 19.05 4.95 -15.77
C TRP A 178 19.64 3.91 -16.72
N ALA A 179 19.05 3.81 -17.90
CA ALA A 179 19.49 2.97 -19.00
C ALA A 179 20.14 3.85 -20.08
N ASP A 180 21.33 3.47 -20.51
CA ASP A 180 22.09 4.15 -21.58
C ASP A 180 21.43 4.06 -22.95
N THR A 181 20.45 3.16 -23.13
CA THR A 181 19.69 2.97 -24.36
C THR A 181 18.48 3.93 -24.47
N VAL A 182 18.19 4.71 -23.42
CA VAL A 182 17.04 5.62 -23.39
C VAL A 182 17.52 7.08 -23.36
N ASP A 183 17.24 7.80 -24.41
CA ASP A 183 17.65 9.21 -24.56
C ASP A 183 16.71 10.16 -23.79
N SER A 184 16.82 10.13 -22.46
CA SER A 184 16.10 11.02 -21.54
C SER A 184 16.82 11.10 -20.19
N ALA A 185 16.59 12.20 -19.47
CA ALA A 185 17.22 12.42 -18.16
C ALA A 185 16.89 11.32 -17.13
N PRO A 186 17.85 10.97 -16.25
CA PRO A 186 17.57 10.08 -15.11
C PRO A 186 16.36 10.57 -14.30
N GLY A 187 15.54 9.63 -13.82
CA GLY A 187 14.30 9.94 -13.09
C GLY A 187 13.09 10.29 -13.97
N SER A 188 13.28 10.44 -15.29
CA SER A 188 12.15 10.61 -16.22
C SER A 188 11.29 9.34 -16.29
N VAL A 189 10.02 9.50 -16.69
CA VAL A 189 9.05 8.39 -16.83
C VAL A 189 9.58 7.30 -17.75
N SER A 190 10.22 7.68 -18.87
CA SER A 190 10.79 6.73 -19.83
C SER A 190 11.95 5.93 -19.25
N GLN A 191 12.83 6.55 -18.47
CA GLN A 191 13.93 5.87 -17.79
C GLN A 191 13.42 4.90 -16.72
N VAL A 192 12.52 5.36 -15.84
CA VAL A 192 11.90 4.51 -14.80
C VAL A 192 11.17 3.32 -15.41
N ARG A 193 10.43 3.55 -16.50
CA ARG A 193 9.70 2.49 -17.21
C ARG A 193 10.66 1.46 -17.82
N SER A 194 11.74 1.91 -18.47
CA SER A 194 12.73 1.03 -19.07
C SER A 194 13.45 0.21 -18.00
N ALA A 195 13.90 0.84 -16.92
CA ALA A 195 14.57 0.16 -15.82
C ALA A 195 13.66 -0.89 -15.16
N ALA A 196 12.40 -0.53 -14.86
CA ALA A 196 11.44 -1.46 -14.28
C ALA A 196 11.11 -2.64 -15.21
N PHE A 197 11.05 -2.40 -16.53
CA PHE A 197 10.83 -3.45 -17.52
C PHE A 197 11.97 -4.47 -17.52
N GLU A 198 13.21 -4.03 -17.61
CA GLU A 198 14.38 -4.90 -17.63
C GLU A 198 14.55 -5.67 -16.31
N LEU A 199 14.36 -5.02 -15.17
CA LEU A 199 14.40 -5.66 -13.86
C LEU A 199 13.30 -6.73 -13.69
N THR A 200 12.09 -6.44 -14.20
CA THR A 200 10.98 -7.41 -14.18
C THR A 200 11.26 -8.60 -15.11
N ASN A 201 11.84 -8.36 -16.28
CA ASN A 201 12.25 -9.42 -17.19
C ASN A 201 13.37 -10.29 -16.59
N TYR A 202 14.34 -9.65 -15.94
CA TYR A 202 15.39 -10.36 -15.20
C TYR A 202 14.77 -11.30 -14.15
N ALA A 203 13.85 -10.80 -13.31
CA ALA A 203 13.18 -11.62 -12.30
C ALA A 203 12.51 -12.86 -12.91
N LYS A 204 11.75 -12.68 -13.99
CA LYS A 204 11.04 -13.77 -14.67
C LYS A 204 11.95 -14.78 -15.34
N ARG A 205 13.06 -14.33 -15.90
CA ARG A 205 14.05 -15.18 -16.60
C ARG A 205 14.87 -16.03 -15.65
N THR A 206 15.34 -15.44 -14.54
CA THR A 206 16.31 -16.07 -13.64
C THR A 206 15.68 -16.76 -12.44
N GLY A 207 14.46 -16.41 -12.07
CA GLY A 207 13.82 -16.89 -10.84
C GLY A 207 14.13 -16.04 -9.61
N ALA A 208 14.98 -15.04 -9.71
CA ALA A 208 15.25 -14.09 -8.63
C ALA A 208 14.02 -13.22 -8.35
N ALA A 209 13.75 -12.92 -7.07
CA ALA A 209 12.78 -11.89 -6.72
C ALA A 209 13.43 -10.51 -6.80
N VAL A 210 12.68 -9.50 -7.27
CA VAL A 210 13.15 -8.12 -7.36
C VAL A 210 12.17 -7.21 -6.62
N ILE A 211 12.66 -6.45 -5.64
CA ILE A 211 11.90 -5.42 -4.93
C ILE A 211 12.44 -4.06 -5.35
N MET A 212 11.59 -3.23 -5.94
CA MET A 212 11.90 -1.87 -6.37
C MET A 212 11.26 -0.88 -5.41
N VAL A 213 12.02 0.09 -4.91
CA VAL A 213 11.51 1.20 -4.11
C VAL A 213 11.10 2.34 -5.03
N GLY A 214 9.89 2.87 -4.80
CA GLY A 214 9.36 4.04 -5.50
C GLY A 214 8.93 5.14 -4.53
N HIS A 215 9.12 6.42 -4.93
CA HIS A 215 8.62 7.57 -4.19
C HIS A 215 7.34 8.09 -4.82
N VAL A 216 6.35 8.42 -4.00
CA VAL A 216 5.12 9.10 -4.42
C VAL A 216 5.32 10.60 -4.21
N THR A 217 5.01 11.44 -5.22
CA THR A 217 5.02 12.88 -5.05
C THR A 217 3.65 13.37 -4.56
N LYS A 218 3.64 14.41 -3.72
CA LYS A 218 2.43 14.99 -3.12
C LYS A 218 1.37 15.43 -4.13
N ASP A 219 1.76 15.77 -5.34
CA ASP A 219 0.85 16.30 -6.36
C ASP A 219 0.36 15.28 -7.38
N GLY A 220 0.67 14.00 -7.23
CA GLY A 220 0.21 12.94 -8.13
C GLY A 220 0.66 13.09 -9.59
N GLN A 221 1.52 14.06 -9.92
CA GLN A 221 1.89 14.41 -11.29
C GLN A 221 3.22 13.84 -11.77
N ILE A 222 4.09 13.36 -10.91
CA ILE A 222 5.30 12.67 -11.37
C ILE A 222 4.99 11.20 -11.55
N ALA A 223 4.94 10.80 -12.79
CA ALA A 223 4.52 9.53 -13.34
C ALA A 223 5.53 8.38 -13.10
N GLY A 224 6.21 8.31 -11.98
CA GLY A 224 7.12 7.22 -11.67
C GLY A 224 6.39 5.95 -11.19
N PRO A 225 5.79 5.91 -9.99
CA PRO A 225 5.25 4.67 -9.43
C PRO A 225 4.06 4.10 -10.22
N ARG A 226 3.10 4.92 -10.67
CA ARG A 226 1.91 4.45 -11.39
C ARG A 226 2.23 3.72 -12.70
N VAL A 227 3.29 4.14 -13.41
CA VAL A 227 3.69 3.45 -14.63
C VAL A 227 4.25 2.06 -14.33
N VAL A 228 4.96 1.91 -13.21
CA VAL A 228 5.56 0.64 -12.79
C VAL A 228 4.51 -0.33 -12.20
N GLU A 229 3.44 0.17 -11.57
CA GLU A 229 2.38 -0.64 -10.92
C GLU A 229 1.77 -1.69 -11.86
N HIS A 230 1.61 -1.35 -13.15
CA HIS A 230 1.05 -2.29 -14.13
C HIS A 230 2.06 -3.38 -14.55
N MET A 231 3.35 -3.12 -14.41
CA MET A 231 4.42 -4.00 -14.88
C MET A 231 4.82 -5.05 -13.84
N VAL A 232 4.59 -4.76 -12.56
CA VAL A 232 4.96 -5.62 -11.43
C VAL A 232 3.83 -6.57 -11.01
N ASP A 233 4.20 -7.61 -10.27
CA ASP A 233 3.25 -8.62 -9.78
C ASP A 233 2.58 -8.19 -8.46
N THR A 234 3.32 -7.45 -7.62
CA THR A 234 2.85 -6.97 -6.32
C THR A 234 3.20 -5.49 -6.16
N VAL A 235 2.25 -4.72 -5.64
CA VAL A 235 2.42 -3.31 -5.25
C VAL A 235 2.11 -3.18 -3.79
N LEU A 236 3.09 -2.75 -3.02
CA LEU A 236 2.99 -2.44 -1.61
C LEU A 236 3.03 -0.93 -1.43
N HIS A 237 2.15 -0.40 -0.60
CA HIS A 237 2.15 1.01 -0.24
C HIS A 237 2.44 1.16 1.25
N PHE A 238 3.41 2.00 1.58
CA PHE A 238 3.80 2.27 2.95
C PHE A 238 3.20 3.61 3.36
N GLU A 239 2.25 3.56 4.31
CA GLU A 239 1.43 4.67 4.79
C GLU A 239 1.82 5.07 6.22
N GLY A 240 1.57 6.31 6.59
CA GLY A 240 1.72 6.81 7.95
C GLY A 240 1.87 8.32 7.97
N GLU A 241 1.32 8.96 8.96
CA GLU A 241 1.45 10.40 9.15
C GLU A 241 2.74 10.74 9.90
N ARG A 242 3.36 11.88 9.55
CA ARG A 242 4.51 12.40 10.29
C ARG A 242 4.06 12.80 11.69
N GLY A 243 4.65 12.17 12.70
CA GLY A 243 4.27 12.41 14.12
C GLY A 243 3.56 11.24 14.77
N HIS A 244 2.94 10.34 14.01
CA HIS A 244 2.45 9.07 14.55
C HIS A 244 3.57 8.04 14.64
N GLN A 245 3.55 7.22 15.69
CA GLN A 245 4.55 6.18 15.92
C GLN A 245 4.38 4.99 14.97
N PHE A 246 3.19 4.85 14.35
CA PHE A 246 2.83 3.69 13.54
C PHE A 246 2.99 3.92 12.05
N ARG A 247 3.29 2.81 11.37
CA ARG A 247 3.41 2.71 9.92
C ARG A 247 2.63 1.50 9.45
N ILE A 248 1.89 1.67 8.36
CA ILE A 248 1.05 0.63 7.78
C ILE A 248 1.60 0.29 6.40
N LEU A 249 1.93 -0.97 6.21
CA LEU A 249 2.28 -1.52 4.90
C LEU A 249 1.05 -2.19 4.32
N ARG A 250 0.57 -1.72 3.19
CA ARG A 250 -0.66 -2.21 2.53
C ARG A 250 -0.34 -2.87 1.18
N ALA A 251 -0.95 -4.01 0.90
CA ALA A 251 -0.92 -4.62 -0.43
C ALA A 251 -2.01 -4.01 -1.32
N VAL A 252 -1.62 -3.12 -2.24
CA VAL A 252 -2.54 -2.49 -3.21
C VAL A 252 -2.82 -3.42 -4.41
N LYS A 253 -1.83 -4.22 -4.78
CA LYS A 253 -1.91 -5.25 -5.82
C LYS A 253 -1.11 -6.45 -5.38
N ASN A 254 -1.66 -7.65 -5.51
CA ASN A 254 -0.93 -8.87 -5.22
C ASN A 254 -1.44 -10.03 -6.09
N ARG A 255 -0.59 -10.58 -6.95
CA ARG A 255 -0.92 -11.75 -7.78
C ARG A 255 -0.75 -13.08 -7.04
N PHE A 256 -0.09 -13.07 -5.89
CA PHE A 256 0.29 -14.26 -5.13
C PHE A 256 -0.47 -14.40 -3.81
N GLY A 257 -1.33 -13.43 -3.49
CA GLY A 257 -2.11 -13.41 -2.26
C GLY A 257 -3.27 -12.41 -2.31
N PRO A 258 -3.97 -12.24 -1.18
CA PRO A 258 -5.05 -11.26 -1.07
C PRO A 258 -4.54 -9.84 -1.29
N VAL A 259 -5.42 -8.97 -1.79
CA VAL A 259 -5.23 -7.52 -1.80
C VAL A 259 -5.80 -6.89 -0.52
N ASP A 260 -5.42 -5.64 -0.25
CA ASP A 260 -5.82 -4.89 0.95
C ASP A 260 -5.33 -5.48 2.28
N GLU A 261 -4.44 -6.49 2.23
CA GLU A 261 -3.74 -6.95 3.45
C GLU A 261 -2.88 -5.85 4.03
N ILE A 262 -2.89 -5.74 5.36
CA ILE A 262 -2.07 -4.77 6.07
C ILE A 262 -1.07 -5.45 7.01
N GLY A 263 0.12 -4.85 7.07
CA GLY A 263 1.12 -5.08 8.10
C GLY A 263 1.31 -3.80 8.91
N VAL A 264 1.29 -3.90 10.22
CA VAL A 264 1.40 -2.74 11.12
C VAL A 264 2.74 -2.78 11.84
N PHE A 265 3.45 -1.65 11.78
CA PHE A 265 4.76 -1.47 12.36
C PHE A 265 4.78 -0.24 13.26
N GLU A 266 5.55 -0.32 14.32
CA GLU A 266 5.88 0.80 15.18
C GLU A 266 7.29 1.31 14.88
N MET A 267 7.47 2.64 14.82
CA MET A 267 8.78 3.25 14.62
C MET A 267 9.50 3.32 15.97
N ALA A 268 10.48 2.44 16.16
CA ALA A 268 11.34 2.40 17.35
C ALA A 268 12.74 2.97 17.05
N SER A 269 13.54 3.18 18.09
CA SER A 269 14.95 3.60 17.96
C SER A 269 15.79 2.61 17.13
N GLU A 270 15.45 1.32 17.21
CA GLU A 270 16.14 0.21 16.52
C GLU A 270 15.53 -0.14 15.17
N GLY A 271 14.60 0.70 14.65
CA GLY A 271 13.97 0.49 13.36
C GLY A 271 12.46 0.28 13.46
N LEU A 272 11.91 -0.52 12.54
CA LEU A 272 10.49 -0.85 12.48
C LEU A 272 10.23 -2.17 13.22
N ALA A 273 9.49 -2.07 14.33
CA ALA A 273 9.02 -3.21 15.10
C ALA A 273 7.62 -3.62 14.62
N GLN A 274 7.38 -4.92 14.47
CA GLN A 274 6.06 -5.42 14.07
C GLN A 274 5.06 -5.36 15.23
N VAL A 275 3.83 -4.91 14.95
CA VAL A 275 2.74 -4.83 15.91
C VAL A 275 1.89 -6.10 15.83
N LYS A 276 1.92 -6.93 16.88
CA LYS A 276 1.20 -8.20 16.88
C LYS A 276 -0.32 -8.03 16.92
N ASN A 277 -0.79 -7.05 17.68
CA ASN A 277 -2.21 -6.74 17.82
C ASN A 277 -2.49 -5.26 17.53
N PRO A 278 -2.76 -4.90 16.26
CA PRO A 278 -3.07 -3.51 15.91
C PRO A 278 -4.34 -2.97 16.56
N SER A 279 -5.33 -3.84 16.84
CA SER A 279 -6.58 -3.41 17.46
C SER A 279 -6.34 -2.83 18.86
N GLU A 280 -5.48 -3.46 19.67
CA GLU A 280 -5.10 -2.93 21.00
C GLU A 280 -4.47 -1.53 20.87
N LEU A 281 -3.66 -1.35 19.86
CA LEU A 281 -2.98 -0.12 19.57
C LEU A 281 -3.96 1.00 19.18
N PHE A 282 -4.87 0.73 18.24
CA PHE A 282 -5.87 1.70 17.78
C PHE A 282 -6.93 2.02 18.85
N LEU A 283 -6.96 1.25 19.94
CA LEU A 283 -7.83 1.45 21.10
C LEU A 283 -7.09 1.97 22.33
N SER A 284 -5.74 2.03 22.32
CA SER A 284 -4.92 2.36 23.49
C SER A 284 -5.14 3.78 24.03
N GLU A 285 -5.50 4.71 23.14
CA GLU A 285 -5.80 6.10 23.50
C GLU A 285 -7.27 6.32 23.89
N ARG A 286 -8.06 5.23 23.97
CA ARG A 286 -9.47 5.30 24.29
C ARG A 286 -9.65 5.92 25.68
N GLY A 287 -10.00 7.19 25.69
CA GLY A 287 -10.25 7.96 26.89
C GLY A 287 -11.49 7.50 27.67
N LYS A 288 -11.84 8.23 28.69
CA LYS A 288 -13.11 8.07 29.42
C LYS A 288 -14.27 8.15 28.43
N ASN A 289 -15.39 7.46 28.74
CA ASN A 289 -16.61 7.53 27.94
C ASN A 289 -16.97 8.98 27.62
N ILE A 290 -16.78 9.38 26.37
CA ILE A 290 -17.10 10.71 25.87
C ILE A 290 -18.08 10.59 24.69
N PRO A 291 -19.02 11.52 24.54
CA PRO A 291 -19.87 11.56 23.36
C PRO A 291 -19.04 11.69 22.09
N GLY A 292 -19.49 11.03 21.03
CA GLY A 292 -18.81 11.07 19.73
C GLY A 292 -17.73 10.01 19.52
N SER A 293 -17.39 9.21 20.54
CA SER A 293 -16.42 8.11 20.40
C SER A 293 -17.13 6.76 20.31
N VAL A 294 -16.84 5.99 19.26
CA VAL A 294 -17.35 4.63 19.03
C VAL A 294 -16.29 3.72 18.47
N VAL A 295 -16.45 2.40 18.62
CA VAL A 295 -15.53 1.42 18.08
C VAL A 295 -16.16 0.71 16.88
N PHE A 296 -15.49 0.77 15.76
CA PHE A 296 -15.78 0.05 14.54
C PHE A 296 -15.09 -1.31 14.55
N ALA A 297 -15.82 -2.38 14.25
CA ALA A 297 -15.25 -3.68 13.99
C ALA A 297 -15.10 -3.90 12.48
N GLY A 298 -13.90 -3.61 11.96
CA GLY A 298 -13.56 -3.63 10.54
C GLY A 298 -12.85 -4.88 10.08
N ILE A 299 -12.67 -4.98 8.77
CA ILE A 299 -11.80 -5.98 8.11
C ILE A 299 -10.90 -5.23 7.12
N GLU A 300 -9.61 -5.43 7.27
CA GLU A 300 -8.62 -4.99 6.29
C GLU A 300 -7.99 -6.23 5.64
N GLY A 301 -8.30 -6.44 4.35
CA GLY A 301 -7.96 -7.67 3.65
C GLY A 301 -8.63 -8.89 4.28
N THR A 302 -7.87 -9.72 4.95
CA THR A 302 -8.38 -10.88 5.71
C THR A 302 -8.34 -10.65 7.24
N ARG A 303 -7.77 -9.55 7.69
CA ARG A 303 -7.51 -9.25 9.09
C ARG A 303 -8.67 -8.48 9.72
N PRO A 304 -9.30 -9.00 10.78
CA PRO A 304 -10.20 -8.17 11.59
C PRO A 304 -9.38 -7.16 12.39
N ILE A 305 -9.92 -5.93 12.49
CA ILE A 305 -9.34 -4.83 13.25
C ILE A 305 -10.44 -4.08 13.97
N LEU A 306 -10.14 -3.61 15.19
CA LEU A 306 -10.99 -2.66 15.90
C LEU A 306 -10.35 -1.28 15.88
N VAL A 307 -11.15 -0.28 15.50
CA VAL A 307 -10.66 1.09 15.32
C VAL A 307 -11.64 2.07 15.94
N GLU A 308 -11.12 3.04 16.69
CA GLU A 308 -11.95 4.10 17.24
C GLU A 308 -12.27 5.16 16.19
N PHE A 309 -13.56 5.49 16.08
CA PHE A 309 -14.08 6.61 15.30
C PHE A 309 -14.50 7.72 16.26
N GLN A 310 -14.00 8.92 16.02
CA GLN A 310 -14.27 10.10 16.83
C GLN A 310 -14.98 11.16 15.99
N ALA A 311 -16.14 11.60 16.43
CA ALA A 311 -16.90 12.67 15.81
C ALA A 311 -17.06 13.85 16.75
N LEU A 312 -17.01 15.05 16.19
CA LEU A 312 -17.36 16.29 16.87
C LEU A 312 -18.41 17.03 16.04
N VAL A 313 -19.51 17.39 16.66
CA VAL A 313 -20.59 18.19 16.07
C VAL A 313 -20.76 19.46 16.88
N THR A 314 -20.55 20.61 16.27
CA THR A 314 -20.62 21.91 16.93
C THR A 314 -21.43 22.91 16.12
N PRO A 315 -22.13 23.87 16.74
CA PRO A 315 -22.79 24.92 15.98
C PRO A 315 -21.83 25.65 15.05
N SER A 316 -22.22 25.85 13.80
CA SER A 316 -21.39 26.57 12.84
C SER A 316 -21.56 28.09 13.05
N THR A 317 -20.42 28.76 13.14
CA THR A 317 -20.36 30.23 13.20
C THR A 317 -20.22 30.87 11.81
N LEU A 318 -20.09 30.04 10.76
CA LEU A 318 -19.90 30.44 9.38
C LEU A 318 -21.18 30.20 8.56
N GLY A 319 -21.38 30.97 7.51
CA GLY A 319 -22.54 30.81 6.62
C GLY A 319 -22.57 29.46 5.87
N GLN A 320 -21.46 28.74 5.82
CA GLN A 320 -21.36 27.37 5.26
C GLN A 320 -20.76 26.43 6.30
N PRO A 321 -21.50 25.41 6.76
CA PRO A 321 -21.03 24.42 7.70
C PRO A 321 -19.85 23.60 7.13
N ARG A 322 -18.83 23.40 7.95
CA ARG A 322 -17.64 22.63 7.58
C ARG A 322 -17.90 21.13 7.72
N ARG A 323 -17.35 20.37 6.77
CA ARG A 323 -17.32 18.90 6.80
C ARG A 323 -15.85 18.46 6.65
N ASN A 324 -15.24 18.07 7.75
CA ASN A 324 -13.83 17.70 7.77
C ASN A 324 -13.67 16.24 8.18
N VAL A 325 -12.86 15.49 7.43
CA VAL A 325 -12.69 14.04 7.63
C VAL A 325 -11.21 13.68 7.56
N ILE A 326 -10.78 12.92 8.54
CA ILE A 326 -9.43 12.32 8.58
C ILE A 326 -9.61 10.80 8.65
N GLY A 327 -8.99 10.10 7.70
CA GLY A 327 -8.98 8.64 7.67
C GLY A 327 -10.19 7.96 7.01
N TRP A 328 -11.18 8.70 6.53
CA TRP A 328 -12.36 8.18 5.83
C TRP A 328 -12.76 9.03 4.63
N ASP A 329 -13.72 8.57 3.82
CA ASP A 329 -14.17 9.28 2.61
C ASP A 329 -15.18 10.40 2.92
N GLY A 330 -14.89 11.62 2.47
CA GLY A 330 -15.72 12.79 2.72
C GLY A 330 -17.07 12.78 1.98
N ASN A 331 -17.15 12.15 0.80
CA ASN A 331 -18.41 12.00 0.07
C ASN A 331 -19.32 11.03 0.80
N ARG A 332 -18.73 9.99 1.38
CA ARG A 332 -19.46 9.01 2.17
C ARG A 332 -19.98 9.61 3.47
N LEU A 333 -19.19 10.49 4.12
CA LEU A 333 -19.70 11.30 5.26
C LEU A 333 -20.92 12.11 4.85
N SER A 334 -20.85 12.82 3.73
CA SER A 334 -21.97 13.64 3.23
C SER A 334 -23.22 12.81 2.97
N MET A 335 -23.08 11.59 2.46
CA MET A 335 -24.16 10.63 2.26
C MET A 335 -24.79 10.21 3.61
N VAL A 336 -23.98 9.83 4.60
CA VAL A 336 -24.47 9.42 5.94
C VAL A 336 -25.22 10.56 6.62
N LEU A 337 -24.71 11.78 6.55
CA LEU A 337 -25.40 12.98 7.08
C LEU A 337 -26.74 13.19 6.41
N ALA A 338 -26.81 13.11 5.08
CA ALA A 338 -28.08 13.27 4.33
C ALA A 338 -29.11 12.18 4.70
N VAL A 339 -28.69 10.95 4.97
CA VAL A 339 -29.57 9.87 5.42
C VAL A 339 -30.06 10.13 6.85
N LEU A 340 -29.19 10.56 7.77
CA LEU A 340 -29.58 10.96 9.14
C LEU A 340 -30.59 12.10 9.12
N GLU A 341 -30.41 13.12 8.28
CA GLU A 341 -31.36 14.22 8.12
C GLU A 341 -32.69 13.75 7.56
N SER A 342 -32.70 13.08 6.41
CA SER A 342 -33.91 12.76 5.67
C SER A 342 -34.71 11.60 6.27
N ARG A 343 -34.08 10.65 6.95
CA ARG A 343 -34.72 9.42 7.47
C ARG A 343 -34.92 9.46 8.98
N CYS A 344 -34.10 10.19 9.72
CA CYS A 344 -34.15 10.26 11.18
C CYS A 344 -34.54 11.64 11.69
N GLY A 345 -34.59 12.66 10.84
CA GLY A 345 -35.00 14.04 11.24
C GLY A 345 -33.92 14.80 12.01
N ILE A 346 -32.66 14.33 11.98
CA ILE A 346 -31.55 14.94 12.71
C ILE A 346 -30.85 15.95 11.81
N SER A 347 -31.04 17.25 12.06
CA SER A 347 -30.52 18.31 11.20
C SER A 347 -29.05 18.67 11.54
N PHE A 348 -28.24 18.79 10.49
CA PHE A 348 -26.86 19.26 10.53
C PHE A 348 -26.66 20.56 9.75
N ALA A 349 -27.73 21.21 9.29
CA ALA A 349 -27.67 22.38 8.42
C ALA A 349 -26.88 23.56 9.00
N ASN A 350 -26.86 23.71 10.34
CA ASN A 350 -26.16 24.78 11.05
C ASN A 350 -25.04 24.22 11.97
N HIS A 351 -24.48 23.07 11.65
CA HIS A 351 -23.45 22.44 12.47
C HIS A 351 -22.25 22.07 11.64
N ASP A 352 -21.07 22.40 12.14
CA ASP A 352 -19.82 21.86 11.67
C ASP A 352 -19.68 20.40 12.14
N VAL A 353 -19.21 19.52 11.27
CA VAL A 353 -18.99 18.10 11.55
C VAL A 353 -17.54 17.74 11.24
N TYR A 354 -16.87 17.20 12.23
CA TYR A 354 -15.52 16.70 12.16
C TYR A 354 -15.55 15.20 12.46
N LEU A 355 -14.85 14.41 11.64
CA LEU A 355 -14.70 12.96 11.84
C LEU A 355 -13.22 12.61 11.76
N ASN A 356 -12.73 11.87 12.75
CA ASN A 356 -11.36 11.39 12.82
C ASN A 356 -11.34 9.90 13.11
N ILE A 357 -10.45 9.16 12.43
CA ILE A 357 -10.15 7.76 12.73
C ILE A 357 -8.85 7.71 13.52
N ALA A 358 -8.89 7.12 14.72
CA ALA A 358 -7.72 7.00 15.58
C ALA A 358 -6.59 6.20 14.93
N GLY A 359 -5.34 6.54 15.28
CA GLY A 359 -4.15 5.82 14.80
C GLY A 359 -3.71 6.11 13.37
N GLY A 360 -4.34 7.10 12.68
CA GLY A 360 -3.93 7.52 11.32
C GLY A 360 -4.17 6.47 10.23
N ILE A 361 -4.99 5.45 10.50
CA ILE A 361 -5.38 4.45 9.50
C ILE A 361 -6.47 5.00 8.58
N LYS A 362 -6.41 4.63 7.30
CA LYS A 362 -7.48 4.92 6.35
C LYS A 362 -8.40 3.71 6.21
N ILE A 363 -9.67 3.91 6.50
CA ILE A 363 -10.72 2.89 6.36
C ILE A 363 -11.55 3.22 5.10
N ASN A 364 -11.59 2.27 4.18
CA ASN A 364 -12.37 2.40 2.93
C ASN A 364 -13.59 1.48 2.91
N GLU A 365 -13.82 0.73 3.98
CA GLU A 365 -14.84 -0.28 4.06
C GLU A 365 -16.24 0.31 4.30
N PRO A 366 -17.26 -0.02 3.46
CA PRO A 366 -18.64 0.41 3.66
C PRO A 366 -19.27 -0.01 5.01
N ALA A 367 -18.75 -1.08 5.61
CA ALA A 367 -19.20 -1.53 6.92
C ALA A 367 -19.01 -0.49 8.04
N ALA A 368 -18.20 0.54 7.82
CA ALA A 368 -17.97 1.64 8.76
C ALA A 368 -19.13 2.63 8.85
N ASP A 369 -20.06 2.64 7.89
CA ASP A 369 -21.16 3.61 7.85
C ASP A 369 -21.94 3.68 9.15
N LEU A 370 -22.28 2.51 9.73
CA LEU A 370 -23.03 2.48 10.99
C LEU A 370 -22.23 3.03 12.16
N ALA A 371 -20.92 2.77 12.21
CA ALA A 371 -20.05 3.34 13.23
C ALA A 371 -19.94 4.87 13.08
N VAL A 372 -19.80 5.37 11.85
CA VAL A 372 -19.80 6.81 11.55
C VAL A 372 -21.11 7.46 11.96
N ALA A 373 -22.24 6.87 11.58
CA ALA A 373 -23.56 7.37 11.97
C ALA A 373 -23.73 7.37 13.49
N ALA A 374 -23.25 6.33 14.18
CA ALA A 374 -23.27 6.23 15.63
C ALA A 374 -22.41 7.33 16.29
N ALA A 375 -21.17 7.53 15.80
CA ALA A 375 -20.30 8.59 16.34
C ALA A 375 -20.90 9.98 16.18
N ILE A 376 -21.42 10.29 15.00
CA ILE A 376 -22.05 11.59 14.71
C ILE A 376 -23.30 11.79 15.54
N PHE A 377 -24.16 10.76 15.64
CA PHE A 377 -25.36 10.79 16.47
C PHE A 377 -25.02 11.00 17.95
N SER A 378 -24.05 10.26 18.47
CA SER A 378 -23.54 10.38 19.83
C SER A 378 -23.06 11.82 20.12
N ALA A 379 -22.24 12.39 19.23
CA ALA A 379 -21.74 13.77 19.35
C ALA A 379 -22.86 14.83 19.26
N LYS A 380 -23.88 14.61 18.42
CA LYS A 380 -24.97 15.55 18.19
C LYS A 380 -25.95 15.58 19.36
N GLU A 381 -26.28 14.42 19.93
CA GLU A 381 -27.28 14.25 20.97
C GLU A 381 -26.68 14.20 22.39
N ASP A 382 -25.36 14.29 22.49
CA ASP A 382 -24.61 14.19 23.76
C ASP A 382 -24.89 12.85 24.49
N ILE A 383 -24.89 11.75 23.72
CA ILE A 383 -25.17 10.40 24.24
C ILE A 383 -23.88 9.60 24.30
N ILE A 384 -23.54 9.07 25.48
CA ILE A 384 -22.43 8.16 25.69
C ILE A 384 -22.88 6.72 25.44
N PHE A 385 -22.22 6.03 24.54
CA PHE A 385 -22.48 4.59 24.33
C PHE A 385 -21.66 3.74 25.30
N PRO A 386 -22.14 2.51 25.63
CA PRO A 386 -21.37 1.61 26.49
C PRO A 386 -19.99 1.31 25.87
N ILE A 387 -18.94 1.40 26.71
CA ILE A 387 -17.56 1.27 26.28
C ILE A 387 -17.23 -0.07 25.62
N ASN A 388 -17.98 -1.11 25.92
CA ASN A 388 -17.79 -2.46 25.45
C ASN A 388 -18.67 -2.80 24.21
N THR A 389 -19.12 -1.80 23.46
CA THR A 389 -19.94 -1.96 22.26
C THR A 389 -19.14 -1.68 21.00
N VAL A 390 -19.29 -2.54 19.99
CA VAL A 390 -18.76 -2.33 18.64
C VAL A 390 -19.89 -2.13 17.63
N PHE A 391 -19.60 -1.38 16.57
CA PHE A 391 -20.56 -1.04 15.52
C PHE A 391 -20.03 -1.45 14.15
N PHE A 392 -20.88 -2.05 13.31
CA PHE A 392 -20.56 -2.29 11.90
C PHE A 392 -21.82 -2.59 11.08
N GLY A 393 -21.89 -2.02 9.88
CA GLY A 393 -23.00 -2.20 8.94
C GLY A 393 -22.94 -1.14 7.84
N GLU A 394 -23.34 -1.49 6.62
CA GLU A 394 -23.45 -0.56 5.51
C GLU A 394 -24.81 0.15 5.56
N ILE A 395 -24.85 1.47 5.34
CA ILE A 395 -26.08 2.26 5.28
C ILE A 395 -26.42 2.54 3.82
N SER A 396 -27.64 2.16 3.41
CA SER A 396 -28.18 2.52 2.11
C SER A 396 -28.85 3.91 2.12
N LEU A 397 -29.04 4.52 0.95
CA LEU A 397 -29.77 5.80 0.81
C LEU A 397 -31.23 5.74 1.30
N SER A 398 -31.83 4.56 1.38
CA SER A 398 -33.14 4.37 1.99
C SER A 398 -33.10 4.39 3.52
N GLY A 399 -31.92 4.37 4.13
CA GLY A 399 -31.71 4.27 5.57
C GLY A 399 -31.67 2.83 6.09
N ALA A 400 -31.75 1.82 5.23
CA ALA A 400 -31.63 0.43 5.66
C ALA A 400 -30.17 0.09 6.02
N VAL A 401 -29.99 -0.66 7.11
CA VAL A 401 -28.69 -1.21 7.52
C VAL A 401 -28.52 -2.58 6.89
N ARG A 402 -27.48 -2.73 6.07
CA ARG A 402 -27.21 -3.94 5.29
C ARG A 402 -26.15 -4.80 5.94
N GLN A 403 -26.27 -6.11 5.72
CA GLN A 403 -25.25 -7.07 6.13
C GLN A 403 -23.94 -6.81 5.40
N VAL A 404 -22.85 -7.06 6.12
CA VAL A 404 -21.46 -6.94 5.62
C VAL A 404 -20.79 -8.31 5.61
N SER A 405 -19.68 -8.42 4.93
CA SER A 405 -18.89 -9.63 4.86
C SER A 405 -18.21 -9.96 6.21
N GLN A 406 -17.87 -11.24 6.42
CA GLN A 406 -17.01 -11.71 7.52
C GLN A 406 -17.50 -11.33 8.93
N VAL A 407 -18.81 -11.29 9.16
CA VAL A 407 -19.41 -10.91 10.47
C VAL A 407 -18.84 -11.74 11.62
N ASP A 408 -18.65 -13.05 11.42
CA ASP A 408 -18.15 -13.94 12.47
C ASP A 408 -16.69 -13.60 12.88
N ASN A 409 -15.85 -13.18 11.93
CA ASN A 409 -14.47 -12.75 12.22
C ASN A 409 -14.44 -11.42 13.01
N ARG A 410 -15.32 -10.47 12.66
CA ARG A 410 -15.46 -9.19 13.38
C ARG A 410 -15.87 -9.40 14.83
N LEU A 411 -16.87 -10.25 15.04
CA LEU A 411 -17.38 -10.56 16.38
C LEU A 411 -16.34 -11.30 17.22
N LYS A 412 -15.59 -12.24 16.61
CA LYS A 412 -14.53 -12.98 17.30
C LYS A 412 -13.41 -12.06 17.77
N GLU A 413 -12.96 -11.12 16.92
CA GLU A 413 -11.95 -10.14 17.29
C GLU A 413 -12.45 -9.22 18.40
N ALA A 414 -13.69 -8.69 18.29
CA ALA A 414 -14.30 -7.89 19.32
C ALA A 414 -14.36 -8.63 20.67
N GLN A 415 -14.79 -9.90 20.65
CA GLN A 415 -14.85 -10.73 21.85
C GLN A 415 -13.46 -10.96 22.46
N THR A 416 -12.45 -11.23 21.63
CA THR A 416 -11.05 -11.42 22.08
C THR A 416 -10.51 -10.21 22.82
N LEU A 417 -10.95 -9.00 22.43
CA LEU A 417 -10.58 -7.73 23.02
C LEU A 417 -11.53 -7.24 24.14
N GLY A 418 -12.41 -8.14 24.62
CA GLY A 418 -13.25 -7.86 25.80
C GLY A 418 -14.54 -7.08 25.50
N PHE A 419 -14.91 -6.89 24.22
CA PHE A 419 -16.20 -6.30 23.88
C PHE A 419 -17.32 -7.31 24.10
N SER A 420 -18.40 -6.88 24.73
CA SER A 420 -19.54 -7.74 25.09
C SER A 420 -20.80 -7.49 24.24
N GLU A 421 -20.82 -6.40 23.46
CA GLU A 421 -21.96 -6.03 22.64
C GLU A 421 -21.54 -5.63 21.22
N ALA A 422 -22.37 -5.99 20.24
CA ALA A 422 -22.22 -5.54 18.85
C ALA A 422 -23.55 -5.07 18.29
N ILE A 423 -23.54 -3.93 17.60
CA ILE A 423 -24.70 -3.37 16.89
C ILE A 423 -24.44 -3.49 15.40
N THR A 424 -25.31 -4.21 14.69
CA THR A 424 -25.14 -4.53 13.28
C THR A 424 -26.49 -4.82 12.59
N ALA A 425 -26.45 -5.05 11.27
CA ALA A 425 -27.60 -5.51 10.51
C ALA A 425 -28.14 -6.87 10.98
N PRO A 426 -29.43 -7.17 10.74
CA PRO A 426 -30.00 -8.48 11.02
C PRO A 426 -29.24 -9.61 10.36
N ARG A 427 -29.06 -10.72 11.06
CA ARG A 427 -28.32 -11.90 10.58
C ARG A 427 -29.26 -13.03 10.22
N ASN A 428 -28.98 -13.73 9.12
CA ASN A 428 -29.71 -14.94 8.73
C ASN A 428 -29.29 -16.21 9.54
N LYS A 429 -28.32 -16.08 10.44
CA LYS A 429 -27.81 -17.20 11.25
C LYS A 429 -28.29 -17.10 12.70
N LYS A 430 -28.49 -18.26 13.35
CA LYS A 430 -28.79 -18.32 14.79
C LYS A 430 -27.67 -17.64 15.59
N LYS A 431 -28.05 -16.89 16.64
CA LYS A 431 -27.09 -16.26 17.56
C LYS A 431 -26.19 -17.36 18.17
N PRO A 432 -24.87 -17.17 18.26
CA PRO A 432 -24.01 -18.08 18.99
C PRO A 432 -24.50 -18.18 20.44
N LYS A 433 -24.50 -19.39 21.01
CA LYS A 433 -24.96 -19.63 22.39
C LYS A 433 -24.03 -18.95 23.43
N ASP A 434 -22.74 -18.93 23.11
CA ASP A 434 -21.69 -18.32 23.93
C ASP A 434 -20.98 -17.28 23.06
N GLY A 435 -21.06 -15.98 23.46
CA GLY A 435 -20.41 -14.94 22.68
C GLY A 435 -20.91 -13.53 22.98
N ILE A 436 -20.49 -12.62 22.15
CA ILE A 436 -20.85 -11.21 22.19
C ILE A 436 -22.38 -11.04 21.99
N ASN A 437 -23.02 -10.18 22.78
CA ASN A 437 -24.45 -9.86 22.61
C ASN A 437 -24.64 -9.05 21.31
N ILE A 438 -25.53 -9.56 20.43
CA ILE A 438 -25.77 -8.91 19.13
C ILE A 438 -27.12 -8.23 19.17
N ARG A 439 -27.10 -6.89 19.02
CA ARG A 439 -28.28 -6.07 18.78
C ARG A 439 -28.40 -5.79 17.31
N GLU A 440 -29.47 -6.27 16.72
CA GLU A 440 -29.73 -6.09 15.30
C GLU A 440 -30.56 -4.84 15.06
N THR A 441 -30.18 -4.07 14.04
CA THR A 441 -30.94 -2.90 13.59
C THR A 441 -31.21 -3.01 12.08
N VAL A 442 -32.47 -2.90 11.70
CA VAL A 442 -32.93 -3.04 10.30
C VAL A 442 -32.68 -1.75 9.50
N ASN A 443 -32.84 -0.61 10.16
CA ASN A 443 -32.66 0.70 9.55
C ASN A 443 -32.13 1.72 10.55
N LEU A 444 -31.69 2.85 10.05
CA LEU A 444 -31.06 3.90 10.85
C LEU A 444 -32.04 4.57 11.83
N ARG A 445 -33.33 4.62 11.52
CA ARG A 445 -34.37 5.16 12.43
C ARG A 445 -34.54 4.25 13.65
N ASP A 446 -34.57 2.93 13.45
CA ASP A 446 -34.63 1.95 14.55
C ASP A 446 -33.39 2.05 15.42
N PHE A 447 -32.20 2.23 14.81
CA PHE A 447 -30.96 2.50 15.51
C PHE A 447 -31.06 3.74 16.39
N VAL A 448 -31.48 4.89 15.83
CA VAL A 448 -31.63 6.15 16.59
C VAL A 448 -32.63 5.98 17.75
N ASN A 449 -33.78 5.34 17.51
CA ASN A 449 -34.77 5.08 18.55
C ASN A 449 -34.23 4.14 19.66
N MET A 450 -33.42 3.17 19.29
CA MET A 450 -32.74 2.29 20.24
C MET A 450 -31.75 3.07 21.09
N MET A 451 -30.97 3.96 20.47
CA MET A 451 -29.94 4.75 21.16
C MET A 451 -30.50 5.82 22.10
N HIS A 452 -31.64 6.43 21.78
CA HIS A 452 -32.32 7.36 22.70
C HIS A 452 -32.73 6.70 24.04
N LYS A 453 -32.97 5.38 24.06
CA LYS A 453 -33.25 4.66 25.30
C LYS A 453 -32.03 4.58 26.25
N TYR A 454 -30.82 4.69 25.73
CA TYR A 454 -29.62 4.79 26.56
C TYR A 454 -29.52 6.12 27.31
N LYS A 455 -30.04 7.24 26.74
CA LYS A 455 -30.07 8.57 27.38
C LYS A 455 -30.86 8.55 28.69
N GLY A 456 -32.00 7.85 28.72
CA GLY A 456 -32.86 7.74 29.91
C GLY A 456 -32.31 6.82 31.03
N SER A 457 -31.34 5.94 30.70
CA SER A 457 -30.74 5.01 31.70
C SER A 457 -29.56 5.62 32.45
N THR A 458 -28.93 6.65 31.92
CA THR A 458 -27.79 7.36 32.53
C THR A 458 -28.19 8.49 33.44
N GLU A 459 -29.37 9.05 33.31
CA GLU A 459 -29.93 10.09 34.24
C GLU A 459 -30.29 9.51 35.60
N GLY A 460 -30.43 8.20 35.76
CA GLY A 460 -30.72 7.51 37.03
C GLY A 460 -29.52 7.17 37.92
N LEU A 461 -28.27 7.46 37.51
CA LEU A 461 -27.03 7.09 38.25
C LEU A 461 -26.22 8.30 38.73
N GLY A 462 -26.76 9.50 38.63
CA GLY A 462 -26.06 10.75 38.95
C GLY A 462 -26.66 11.54 40.08
N ASP A 463 -26.82 11.00 41.32
CA ASP A 463 -26.93 11.79 42.55
C ASP A 463 -26.33 11.02 43.74
N GLY A 464 -25.04 10.85 43.72
CA GLY A 464 -24.23 10.56 44.89
C GLY A 464 -23.24 11.70 45.09
N LYS A 465 -23.66 12.76 45.77
CA LYS A 465 -22.78 13.82 46.28
C LYS A 465 -21.91 13.30 47.42
N PRO A 466 -20.86 14.06 47.77
CA PRO A 466 -19.46 13.75 47.82
C PRO A 466 -19.03 12.98 49.05
#